data_96420572146867889fc7c5483172cb09
#
_entry.id   96420572146867889fc7c5483172cb09
#
_cell.length_a   1.000
_cell.length_b   1.000
_cell.length_c   1.000
_cell.angle_alpha   90.00
_cell.angle_beta   90.00
_cell.angle_gamma   90.00
#
_symmetry.space_group_name_H-M   'P 1'
#
loop_
_entity.id
_entity.type
_entity.pdbx_description
1 polymer ?
#
loop_
_entity_poly.entity_id
_entity_poly.type
_entity_poly.pdbx_seq_one_letter_code
_entity_poly.pdbx_strand_id
1 'polypeptide(L)'
;FAVDEDTTIPSGEKEGTVKATCTENGTKGNGFSIGTLNKLVDPLPFVGSVSNLTISAGGGDMEADDSYRERIHEAPESFSDAGSYGAYKYWAKTANADISDVYVSSPSAGEVLIVPLLSGGKIPEQEVMDKVMEVCSAEKVRPLTDHVTVSAPTTVSYDVSASYTISSDNKAHASEIQAAVKQAVDDYILWQREKLG
;
A
#
# COMPACT_ATOMS: atom_id res chain seq x y z
N PHE A 1 3.42 -11.64 16.65
CA PHE A 1 4.67 -11.21 16.03
C PHE A 1 5.79 -12.11 16.50
N ALA A 2 6.67 -12.50 15.59
CA ALA A 2 7.89 -13.23 15.86
C ALA A 2 9.08 -12.39 15.39
N VAL A 3 10.21 -12.50 16.09
CA VAL A 3 11.46 -11.89 15.63
C VAL A 3 11.97 -12.64 14.40
N ASP A 4 12.50 -11.91 13.43
CA ASP A 4 12.91 -12.48 12.14
C ASP A 4 14.27 -13.17 12.22
N GLU A 5 15.12 -12.76 13.18
CA GLU A 5 16.48 -13.29 13.36
C GLU A 5 16.94 -13.23 14.82
N ASP A 6 17.94 -14.04 15.15
CA ASP A 6 18.56 -14.01 16.46
C ASP A 6 19.36 -12.72 16.62
N THR A 7 19.15 -12.04 17.75
CA THR A 7 19.81 -10.79 18.08
C THR A 7 20.60 -10.90 19.38
N THR A 8 21.82 -10.37 19.38
CA THR A 8 22.66 -10.31 20.56
C THR A 8 22.79 -8.87 21.04
N ILE A 9 22.48 -8.63 22.31
CA ILE A 9 22.75 -7.33 22.96
C ILE A 9 24.22 -7.30 23.37
N PRO A 10 25.04 -6.35 22.88
CA PRO A 10 26.47 -6.27 23.22
C PRO A 10 26.71 -6.10 24.72
N SER A 11 27.86 -6.58 25.17
CA SER A 11 28.26 -6.40 26.58
C SER A 11 28.35 -4.93 26.95
N GLY A 12 27.61 -4.54 27.99
CA GLY A 12 27.54 -3.15 28.46
C GLY A 12 26.34 -2.37 27.97
N GLU A 13 25.61 -2.87 26.97
CA GLU A 13 24.34 -2.31 26.52
C GLU A 13 23.18 -2.98 27.26
N LYS A 14 22.09 -2.23 27.41
CA LYS A 14 20.86 -2.70 28.08
C LYS A 14 19.68 -2.90 27.14
N GLU A 15 19.81 -2.45 25.92
CA GLU A 15 18.76 -2.45 24.92
C GLU A 15 19.29 -2.96 23.57
N GLY A 16 18.46 -3.66 22.83
CA GLY A 16 18.72 -4.09 21.46
C GLY A 16 17.46 -3.97 20.62
N THR A 17 17.64 -3.70 19.35
CA THR A 17 16.53 -3.61 18.37
C THR A 17 16.61 -4.77 17.39
N VAL A 18 15.47 -5.38 17.10
CA VAL A 18 15.35 -6.48 16.14
C VAL A 18 14.09 -6.29 15.31
N LYS A 19 14.13 -6.72 14.06
CA LYS A 19 12.96 -6.76 13.21
C LYS A 19 12.05 -7.91 13.64
N ALA A 20 10.74 -7.66 13.63
CA ALA A 20 9.73 -8.67 13.95
C ALA A 20 8.59 -8.61 12.93
N THR A 21 8.15 -9.77 12.47
CA THR A 21 7.08 -9.92 11.50
C THR A 21 5.83 -10.53 12.16
N CYS A 22 4.65 -10.10 11.73
CA CYS A 22 3.38 -10.69 12.15
C CYS A 22 3.31 -12.15 11.68
N THR A 23 2.93 -13.05 12.58
CA THR A 23 2.79 -14.49 12.28
C THR A 23 1.49 -14.83 11.56
N GLU A 24 0.52 -13.92 11.56
CA GLU A 24 -0.72 -14.04 10.77
C GLU A 24 -0.59 -13.26 9.47
N ASN A 25 -1.00 -13.87 8.37
CA ASN A 25 -1.08 -13.22 7.07
C ASN A 25 -2.24 -12.20 7.03
N GLY A 26 -2.13 -11.24 6.10
CA GLY A 26 -3.16 -10.24 5.88
C GLY A 26 -2.90 -8.92 6.62
N THR A 27 -3.94 -8.11 6.69
CA THR A 27 -3.89 -6.76 7.29
C THR A 27 -4.05 -6.74 8.80
N LYS A 28 -4.33 -7.88 9.45
CA LYS A 28 -4.58 -7.98 10.90
C LYS A 28 -3.42 -7.48 11.77
N GLY A 29 -2.19 -7.62 11.27
CA GLY A 29 -0.98 -7.16 11.95
C GLY A 29 -0.70 -5.67 11.79
N ASN A 30 -1.44 -4.94 10.97
CA ASN A 30 -1.21 -3.53 10.70
C ASN A 30 -1.84 -2.62 11.76
N GLY A 31 -1.26 -1.43 11.95
CA GLY A 31 -1.85 -0.36 12.74
C GLY A 31 -1.61 -0.46 14.25
N PHE A 32 -0.76 -1.36 14.74
CA PHE A 32 -0.37 -1.36 16.15
C PHE A 32 0.53 -0.15 16.42
N SER A 33 0.03 0.77 17.26
CA SER A 33 0.75 1.98 17.63
C SER A 33 2.03 1.66 18.41
N ILE A 34 2.99 2.58 18.40
CA ILE A 34 4.25 2.46 19.14
C ILE A 34 3.99 2.12 20.62
N GLY A 35 4.70 1.13 21.15
CA GLY A 35 4.60 0.68 22.54
C GLY A 35 3.40 -0.22 22.85
N THR A 36 2.52 -0.53 21.89
CA THR A 36 1.34 -1.39 22.14
C THR A 36 1.67 -2.88 22.11
N LEU A 37 2.68 -3.28 21.33
CA LEU A 37 3.21 -4.65 21.33
C LEU A 37 4.28 -4.75 22.43
N ASN A 38 3.85 -5.00 23.66
CA ASN A 38 4.71 -4.89 24.85
C ASN A 38 4.70 -6.13 25.75
N LYS A 39 4.25 -7.26 25.24
CA LYS A 39 4.20 -8.53 26.00
C LYS A 39 4.94 -9.63 25.27
N LEU A 40 5.77 -10.37 25.99
CA LEU A 40 6.33 -11.62 25.52
C LEU A 40 5.30 -12.74 25.75
N VAL A 41 5.09 -13.60 24.75
CA VAL A 41 4.28 -14.83 24.89
C VAL A 41 5.07 -15.83 25.74
N ASP A 42 6.35 -16.02 25.41
CA ASP A 42 7.28 -16.86 26.15
C ASP A 42 8.28 -15.98 26.89
N PRO A 43 8.24 -15.92 28.22
CA PRO A 43 9.19 -15.14 29.00
C PRO A 43 10.64 -15.59 28.76
N LEU A 44 11.51 -14.65 28.42
CA LEU A 44 12.92 -14.92 28.24
C LEU A 44 13.71 -14.48 29.48
N PRO A 45 14.65 -15.31 29.99
CA PRO A 45 15.54 -14.91 31.08
C PRO A 45 16.28 -13.61 30.72
N PHE A 46 16.37 -12.70 31.69
CA PHE A 46 17.08 -11.42 31.58
C PHE A 46 16.44 -10.37 30.65
N VAL A 47 15.30 -10.64 30.03
CA VAL A 47 14.53 -9.63 29.27
C VAL A 47 13.46 -9.03 30.19
N GLY A 48 13.63 -7.77 30.55
CA GLY A 48 12.72 -7.05 31.44
C GLY A 48 11.47 -6.51 30.74
N SER A 49 11.61 -6.03 29.52
CA SER A 49 10.51 -5.48 28.72
C SER A 49 10.81 -5.54 27.24
N VAL A 50 9.75 -5.52 26.45
CA VAL A 50 9.78 -5.38 24.99
C VAL A 50 8.76 -4.33 24.55
N SER A 51 9.01 -3.63 23.46
CA SER A 51 8.01 -2.76 22.86
C SER A 51 8.33 -2.52 21.37
N ASN A 52 7.31 -2.33 20.56
CA ASN A 52 7.53 -1.91 19.17
C ASN A 52 7.89 -0.41 19.11
N LEU A 53 8.85 -0.08 18.27
CA LEU A 53 9.38 1.26 18.06
C LEU A 53 8.71 1.99 16.88
N THR A 54 8.04 1.24 16.02
CA THR A 54 7.32 1.76 14.85
C THR A 54 5.87 1.28 14.85
N ILE A 55 5.01 1.96 14.13
CA ILE A 55 3.67 1.45 13.84
C ILE A 55 3.83 0.24 12.91
N SER A 56 3.13 -0.86 13.21
CA SER A 56 3.18 -2.03 12.34
C SER A 56 2.43 -1.78 11.04
N ALA A 57 3.05 -2.13 9.92
CA ALA A 57 2.52 -1.91 8.58
C ALA A 57 3.02 -2.99 7.61
N GLY A 58 2.59 -2.92 6.35
CA GLY A 58 3.11 -3.76 5.26
C GLY A 58 2.39 -5.10 5.08
N GLY A 59 1.42 -5.45 5.94
CA GLY A 59 0.55 -6.60 5.70
C GLY A 59 -0.49 -6.26 4.62
N GLY A 60 -0.69 -7.15 3.66
CA GLY A 60 -1.72 -7.07 2.62
C GLY A 60 -2.64 -8.29 2.67
N ASP A 61 -3.92 -8.10 2.40
CA ASP A 61 -4.87 -9.20 2.26
C ASP A 61 -4.66 -9.91 0.89
N MET A 62 -5.33 -11.04 0.71
CA MET A 62 -5.28 -11.75 -0.56
C MET A 62 -5.83 -10.85 -1.67
N GLU A 63 -5.09 -10.78 -2.77
CA GLU A 63 -5.45 -9.99 -3.96
C GLU A 63 -6.85 -10.39 -4.46
N ALA A 64 -7.68 -9.39 -4.76
CA ALA A 64 -8.99 -9.61 -5.33
C ALA A 64 -8.91 -10.12 -6.77
N ASP A 65 -9.90 -10.91 -7.21
CA ASP A 65 -9.93 -11.51 -8.55
C ASP A 65 -9.78 -10.49 -9.68
N ASP A 66 -10.36 -9.31 -9.55
CA ASP A 66 -10.29 -8.27 -10.57
C ASP A 66 -8.89 -7.65 -10.65
N SER A 67 -8.25 -7.39 -9.51
CA SER A 67 -6.85 -6.92 -9.44
C SER A 67 -5.89 -7.98 -10.00
N TYR A 68 -6.15 -9.27 -9.71
CA TYR A 68 -5.36 -10.37 -10.24
C TYR A 68 -5.49 -10.50 -11.76
N ARG A 69 -6.70 -10.32 -12.32
CA ARG A 69 -6.91 -10.30 -13.78
C ARG A 69 -6.20 -9.13 -14.45
N GLU A 70 -6.24 -7.94 -13.84
CA GLU A 70 -5.52 -6.76 -14.35
C GLU A 70 -4.01 -7.03 -14.37
N ARG A 71 -3.46 -7.59 -13.30
CA ARG A 71 -2.05 -7.93 -13.21
C ARG A 71 -1.63 -9.03 -14.22
N ILE A 72 -2.47 -10.02 -14.49
CA ILE A 72 -2.24 -11.00 -15.58
C ILE A 72 -2.20 -10.29 -16.93
N HIS A 73 -3.09 -9.32 -17.16
CA HIS A 73 -3.12 -8.55 -18.41
C HIS A 73 -1.88 -7.66 -18.55
N GLU A 74 -1.37 -7.13 -17.45
CA GLU A 74 -0.14 -6.32 -17.41
C GLU A 74 1.14 -7.18 -17.44
N ALA A 75 1.08 -8.48 -17.18
CA ALA A 75 2.25 -9.35 -17.09
C ALA A 75 3.18 -9.34 -18.33
N PRO A 76 2.69 -9.23 -19.58
CA PRO A 76 3.57 -9.08 -20.74
C PRO A 76 4.51 -7.87 -20.68
N GLU A 77 4.11 -6.80 -19.99
CA GLU A 77 4.94 -5.61 -19.81
C GLU A 77 6.19 -5.88 -18.96
N SER A 78 6.14 -6.91 -18.08
CA SER A 78 7.26 -7.30 -17.22
C SER A 78 8.47 -7.84 -18.00
N PHE A 79 8.27 -8.27 -19.25
CA PHE A 79 9.36 -8.77 -20.10
C PHE A 79 10.22 -7.66 -20.71
N SER A 80 9.82 -6.40 -20.54
CA SER A 80 10.58 -5.27 -21.05
C SER A 80 11.71 -4.88 -20.09
N ASP A 81 12.95 -5.10 -20.51
CA ASP A 81 14.15 -4.66 -19.78
C ASP A 81 14.53 -3.20 -20.10
N ALA A 82 13.73 -2.51 -20.92
CA ALA A 82 14.01 -1.17 -21.40
C ALA A 82 13.54 -0.05 -20.45
N GLY A 83 13.03 -0.37 -19.26
CA GLY A 83 12.52 0.63 -18.31
C GLY A 83 11.22 1.28 -18.79
N SER A 84 10.35 0.50 -19.44
CA SER A 84 9.05 1.00 -19.90
C SER A 84 8.14 1.35 -18.72
N TYR A 85 7.23 2.29 -18.93
CA TYR A 85 6.18 2.66 -17.97
C TYR A 85 5.42 1.42 -17.45
N GLY A 86 4.99 0.53 -18.35
CA GLY A 86 4.25 -0.68 -18.02
C GLY A 86 5.05 -1.66 -17.18
N ALA A 87 6.36 -1.82 -17.46
CA ALA A 87 7.23 -2.70 -16.68
C ALA A 87 7.35 -2.21 -15.22
N TYR A 88 7.64 -0.93 -15.01
CA TYR A 88 7.71 -0.37 -13.65
C TYR A 88 6.36 -0.43 -12.93
N LYS A 89 5.25 -0.15 -13.61
CA LYS A 89 3.90 -0.28 -13.05
C LYS A 89 3.62 -1.73 -12.61
N TYR A 90 3.92 -2.70 -13.46
CA TYR A 90 3.76 -4.12 -13.14
C TYR A 90 4.57 -4.52 -11.90
N TRP A 91 5.88 -4.22 -11.89
CA TRP A 91 6.76 -4.59 -10.80
C TRP A 91 6.39 -3.90 -9.48
N ALA A 92 6.01 -2.64 -9.52
CA ALA A 92 5.53 -1.92 -8.33
C ALA A 92 4.29 -2.58 -7.73
N LYS A 93 3.31 -3.00 -8.55
CA LYS A 93 2.12 -3.73 -8.08
C LYS A 93 2.45 -5.09 -7.47
N THR A 94 3.54 -5.74 -7.89
CA THR A 94 3.96 -7.03 -7.28
C THR A 94 4.54 -6.88 -5.88
N ALA A 95 4.97 -5.68 -5.49
CA ALA A 95 5.58 -5.42 -4.18
C ALA A 95 4.59 -5.55 -3.01
N ASN A 96 3.31 -5.22 -3.25
CA ASN A 96 2.25 -5.37 -2.26
C ASN A 96 0.89 -5.52 -2.97
N ALA A 97 0.09 -6.52 -2.56
CA ALA A 97 -1.22 -6.82 -3.14
C ALA A 97 -2.27 -5.71 -2.95
N ASP A 98 -2.08 -4.82 -1.96
CA ASP A 98 -2.97 -3.68 -1.71
C ASP A 98 -2.71 -2.48 -2.64
N ILE A 99 -1.68 -2.52 -3.48
CA ILE A 99 -1.41 -1.44 -4.44
C ILE A 99 -2.44 -1.52 -5.57
N SER A 100 -3.36 -0.55 -5.61
CA SER A 100 -4.42 -0.46 -6.62
C SER A 100 -3.95 0.24 -7.89
N ASP A 101 -3.16 1.31 -7.77
CA ASP A 101 -2.66 2.05 -8.92
C ASP A 101 -1.23 2.54 -8.68
N VAL A 102 -0.50 2.79 -9.76
CA VAL A 102 0.88 3.25 -9.74
C VAL A 102 1.08 4.28 -10.84
N TYR A 103 1.53 5.46 -10.46
CA TYR A 103 2.00 6.47 -11.40
C TYR A 103 3.51 6.35 -11.56
N VAL A 104 3.97 6.34 -12.80
CA VAL A 104 5.40 6.30 -13.15
C VAL A 104 5.71 7.49 -14.04
N SER A 105 6.80 8.17 -13.77
CA SER A 105 7.28 9.27 -14.61
C SER A 105 8.80 9.34 -14.62
N SER A 106 9.34 10.04 -15.60
CA SER A 106 10.76 10.35 -15.69
C SER A 106 10.93 11.87 -15.62
N PRO A 107 11.16 12.44 -14.43
CA PRO A 107 11.29 13.89 -14.25
C PRO A 107 12.55 14.45 -14.93
N SER A 108 13.59 13.66 -15.05
CA SER A 108 14.80 14.00 -15.81
C SER A 108 15.43 12.75 -16.42
N ALA A 109 16.40 12.94 -17.33
CA ALA A 109 17.05 11.83 -18.00
C ALA A 109 17.75 10.90 -16.99
N GLY A 110 17.43 9.61 -17.04
CA GLY A 110 17.95 8.60 -16.12
C GLY A 110 17.27 8.56 -14.74
N GLU A 111 16.30 9.40 -14.47
CA GLU A 111 15.51 9.36 -13.24
C GLU A 111 14.13 8.76 -13.49
N VAL A 112 13.70 7.88 -12.61
CA VAL A 112 12.37 7.27 -12.61
C VAL A 112 11.72 7.53 -11.25
N LEU A 113 10.57 8.20 -11.28
CA LEU A 113 9.73 8.42 -10.11
C LEU A 113 8.53 7.49 -10.14
N ILE A 114 8.35 6.72 -9.08
CA ILE A 114 7.23 5.80 -8.88
C ILE A 114 6.40 6.29 -7.70
N VAL A 115 5.09 6.41 -7.90
CA VAL A 115 4.15 6.82 -6.86
C VAL A 115 3.08 5.74 -6.73
N PRO A 116 3.14 4.87 -5.72
CA PRO A 116 2.13 3.84 -5.48
C PRO A 116 0.92 4.40 -4.72
N LEU A 117 -0.27 3.88 -5.01
CA LEU A 117 -1.52 4.17 -4.32
C LEU A 117 -2.14 2.86 -3.84
N LEU A 118 -2.60 2.82 -2.60
CA LEU A 118 -3.26 1.65 -2.04
C LEU A 118 -4.78 1.68 -2.29
N SER A 119 -5.39 0.51 -2.21
CA SER A 119 -6.84 0.31 -2.33
C SER A 119 -7.63 1.22 -1.40
N GLY A 120 -8.73 1.76 -1.90
CA GLY A 120 -9.53 2.77 -1.19
C GLY A 120 -8.91 4.17 -1.14
N GLY A 121 -7.89 4.44 -1.97
CA GLY A 121 -7.20 5.73 -2.02
C GLY A 121 -6.33 6.02 -0.79
N LYS A 122 -5.83 4.98 -0.13
CA LYS A 122 -4.94 5.12 1.03
C LYS A 122 -3.52 5.44 0.57
N ILE A 123 -2.85 6.31 1.32
CA ILE A 123 -1.43 6.61 1.12
C ILE A 123 -0.60 5.47 1.71
N PRO A 124 0.38 4.92 0.97
CA PRO A 124 1.24 3.87 1.48
C PRO A 124 2.15 4.37 2.61
N GLU A 125 2.31 3.53 3.62
CA GLU A 125 3.30 3.73 4.68
C GLU A 125 4.72 3.49 4.15
N GLN A 126 5.73 3.97 4.88
CA GLN A 126 7.13 3.90 4.45
C GLN A 126 7.58 2.47 4.11
N GLU A 127 7.13 1.47 4.85
CA GLU A 127 7.48 0.06 4.61
C GLU A 127 7.02 -0.44 3.24
N VAL A 128 5.83 -0.03 2.78
CA VAL A 128 5.33 -0.38 1.44
C VAL A 128 6.15 0.32 0.37
N MET A 129 6.49 1.60 0.57
CA MET A 129 7.35 2.35 -0.35
C MET A 129 8.75 1.74 -0.45
N ASP A 130 9.31 1.28 0.66
CA ASP A 130 10.62 0.61 0.69
C ASP A 130 10.59 -0.71 -0.08
N LYS A 131 9.51 -1.50 0.03
CA LYS A 131 9.31 -2.71 -0.77
C LYS A 131 9.20 -2.41 -2.26
N VAL A 132 8.45 -1.38 -2.64
CA VAL A 132 8.37 -0.94 -4.05
C VAL A 132 9.75 -0.51 -4.56
N MET A 133 10.50 0.24 -3.75
CA MET A 133 11.86 0.63 -4.08
C MET A 133 12.76 -0.59 -4.30
N GLU A 134 12.73 -1.55 -3.37
CA GLU A 134 13.52 -2.79 -3.46
C GLU A 134 13.22 -3.55 -4.75
N VAL A 135 11.94 -3.80 -5.05
CA VAL A 135 11.52 -4.53 -6.25
C VAL A 135 11.89 -3.79 -7.53
N CYS A 136 11.58 -2.51 -7.62
CA CYS A 136 11.80 -1.72 -8.84
C CYS A 136 13.27 -1.35 -9.07
N SER A 137 14.11 -1.35 -8.03
CA SER A 137 15.55 -1.10 -8.14
C SER A 137 16.37 -2.37 -8.38
N ALA A 138 15.74 -3.54 -8.36
CA ALA A 138 16.44 -4.80 -8.55
C ALA A 138 17.17 -4.84 -9.91
N GLU A 139 18.38 -5.41 -9.93
CA GLU A 139 19.26 -5.46 -11.11
C GLU A 139 18.58 -6.06 -12.36
N LYS A 140 17.66 -7.01 -12.14
CA LYS A 140 16.92 -7.69 -13.23
C LYS A 140 15.65 -6.94 -13.67
N VAL A 141 15.31 -5.84 -13.03
CA VAL A 141 14.08 -5.08 -13.28
C VAL A 141 14.39 -3.75 -13.94
N ARG A 142 15.36 -3.01 -13.41
CA ARG A 142 15.71 -1.68 -13.92
C ARG A 142 16.84 -1.72 -14.95
N PRO A 143 16.82 -0.83 -15.97
CA PRO A 143 18.02 -0.53 -16.76
C PRO A 143 19.17 -0.01 -15.88
N LEU A 144 20.40 -0.23 -16.31
CA LEU A 144 21.60 0.22 -15.57
C LEU A 144 21.66 1.72 -15.35
N THR A 145 21.05 2.50 -16.27
CA THR A 145 21.07 3.97 -16.26
C THR A 145 19.99 4.58 -15.38
N ASP A 146 19.00 3.80 -14.96
CA ASP A 146 17.84 4.31 -14.27
C ASP A 146 18.11 4.45 -12.76
N HIS A 147 17.86 5.65 -12.25
CA HIS A 147 17.83 5.94 -10.82
C HIS A 147 16.37 5.99 -10.38
N VAL A 148 15.94 4.92 -9.69
CA VAL A 148 14.56 4.78 -9.23
C VAL A 148 14.37 5.52 -7.91
N THR A 149 13.29 6.29 -7.81
CA THR A 149 12.82 6.94 -6.58
C THR A 149 11.36 6.60 -6.35
N VAL A 150 10.97 6.43 -5.09
CA VAL A 150 9.57 6.18 -4.71
C VAL A 150 9.11 7.28 -3.78
N SER A 151 7.94 7.84 -4.04
CA SER A 151 7.34 8.86 -3.17
C SER A 151 5.86 8.59 -2.91
N ALA A 152 5.36 9.10 -1.79
CA ALA A 152 3.94 9.05 -1.50
C ALA A 152 3.15 10.00 -2.42
N PRO A 153 1.90 9.65 -2.77
CA PRO A 153 1.01 10.56 -3.50
C PRO A 153 0.63 11.77 -2.63
N THR A 154 0.40 12.90 -3.28
CA THR A 154 -0.16 14.09 -2.62
C THR A 154 -1.68 14.07 -2.67
N THR A 155 -2.33 14.49 -1.58
CA THR A 155 -3.79 14.58 -1.54
C THR A 155 -4.28 15.95 -1.98
N VAL A 156 -5.32 15.96 -2.81
CA VAL A 156 -6.06 17.17 -3.16
C VAL A 156 -7.49 17.00 -2.65
N SER A 157 -7.91 17.91 -1.76
CA SER A 157 -9.30 17.92 -1.26
C SER A 157 -10.24 18.50 -2.32
N TYR A 158 -11.38 17.85 -2.51
CA TYR A 158 -12.43 18.31 -3.40
C TYR A 158 -13.80 18.01 -2.80
N ASP A 159 -14.80 18.81 -3.19
CA ASP A 159 -16.19 18.61 -2.82
C ASP A 159 -16.99 18.10 -4.01
N VAL A 160 -17.88 17.13 -3.78
CA VAL A 160 -18.82 16.65 -4.78
C VAL A 160 -20.20 17.20 -4.46
N SER A 161 -20.78 17.99 -5.37
CA SER A 161 -22.13 18.51 -5.26
C SER A 161 -22.96 18.00 -6.44
N ALA A 162 -24.04 17.28 -6.13
CA ALA A 162 -24.96 16.77 -7.13
C ALA A 162 -26.39 17.20 -6.79
N SER A 163 -27.15 17.63 -7.81
CA SER A 163 -28.59 17.92 -7.68
C SER A 163 -29.36 17.00 -8.61
N TYR A 164 -30.50 16.50 -8.13
CA TYR A 164 -31.39 15.65 -8.93
C TYR A 164 -32.85 15.96 -8.60
N THR A 165 -33.75 15.60 -9.53
CA THR A 165 -35.18 15.83 -9.36
C THR A 165 -35.91 14.49 -9.43
N ILE A 166 -36.81 14.24 -8.49
CA ILE A 166 -37.69 13.07 -8.49
C ILE A 166 -39.01 13.47 -9.14
N SER A 167 -39.43 12.71 -10.16
CA SER A 167 -40.70 12.95 -10.83
C SER A 167 -41.88 12.73 -9.86
N SER A 168 -43.01 13.39 -10.11
CA SER A 168 -44.21 13.27 -9.27
C SER A 168 -44.72 11.82 -9.14
N ASP A 169 -44.51 11.02 -10.16
CA ASP A 169 -44.99 9.64 -10.22
C ASP A 169 -44.18 8.69 -9.34
N ASN A 170 -42.94 9.10 -9.01
CA ASN A 170 -42.02 8.31 -8.20
C ASN A 170 -41.88 8.83 -6.75
N LYS A 171 -42.71 9.76 -6.33
CA LYS A 171 -42.67 10.31 -4.96
C LYS A 171 -42.83 9.28 -3.85
N ALA A 172 -43.58 8.20 -4.10
CA ALA A 172 -43.74 7.10 -3.13
C ALA A 172 -42.42 6.36 -2.86
N HIS A 173 -41.48 6.37 -3.79
CA HIS A 173 -40.15 5.72 -3.70
C HIS A 173 -39.03 6.72 -3.41
N ALA A 174 -39.34 7.93 -2.94
CA ALA A 174 -38.35 8.99 -2.78
C ALA A 174 -37.17 8.59 -1.86
N SER A 175 -37.43 7.87 -0.78
CA SER A 175 -36.40 7.42 0.15
C SER A 175 -35.46 6.38 -0.48
N GLU A 176 -35.98 5.46 -1.28
CA GLU A 176 -35.20 4.45 -1.99
C GLU A 176 -34.33 5.09 -3.06
N ILE A 177 -34.88 6.05 -3.80
CA ILE A 177 -34.14 6.83 -4.81
C ILE A 177 -33.04 7.64 -4.17
N GLN A 178 -33.30 8.28 -3.01
CA GLN A 178 -32.27 9.02 -2.26
C GLN A 178 -31.12 8.11 -1.82
N ALA A 179 -31.43 6.91 -1.30
CA ALA A 179 -30.42 5.95 -0.89
C ALA A 179 -29.57 5.49 -2.09
N ALA A 180 -30.20 5.19 -3.22
CA ALA A 180 -29.51 4.78 -4.44
C ALA A 180 -28.61 5.88 -5.02
N VAL A 181 -29.08 7.14 -5.01
CA VAL A 181 -28.28 8.29 -5.46
C VAL A 181 -27.09 8.50 -4.54
N LYS A 182 -27.30 8.43 -3.21
CA LYS A 182 -26.20 8.54 -2.26
C LYS A 182 -25.14 7.46 -2.49
N GLN A 183 -25.57 6.20 -2.66
CA GLN A 183 -24.66 5.09 -2.92
C GLN A 183 -23.87 5.32 -4.23
N ALA A 184 -24.51 5.76 -5.29
CA ALA A 184 -23.84 6.04 -6.55
C ALA A 184 -22.79 7.16 -6.44
N VAL A 185 -23.04 8.18 -5.61
CA VAL A 185 -22.07 9.25 -5.33
C VAL A 185 -20.91 8.71 -4.49
N ASP A 186 -21.20 7.90 -3.47
CA ASP A 186 -20.16 7.28 -2.63
C ASP A 186 -19.26 6.34 -3.47
N ASP A 187 -19.84 5.54 -4.37
CA ASP A 187 -19.11 4.67 -5.29
C ASP A 187 -18.24 5.47 -6.27
N TYR A 188 -18.76 6.59 -6.80
CA TYR A 188 -17.98 7.49 -7.65
C TYR A 188 -16.79 8.11 -6.91
N ILE A 189 -16.99 8.56 -5.66
CA ILE A 189 -15.91 9.10 -4.83
C ILE A 189 -14.83 8.04 -4.59
N LEU A 190 -15.23 6.81 -4.29
CA LEU A 190 -14.30 5.69 -4.10
C LEU A 190 -13.50 5.43 -5.37
N TRP A 191 -14.18 5.31 -6.51
CA TRP A 191 -13.53 5.10 -7.81
C TRP A 191 -12.51 6.20 -8.16
N GLN A 192 -12.85 7.47 -7.88
CA GLN A 192 -11.93 8.59 -8.09
C GLN A 192 -10.70 8.53 -7.18
N ARG A 193 -10.87 8.08 -5.93
CA ARG A 193 -9.76 7.97 -4.97
C ARG A 193 -8.78 6.86 -5.29
N GLU A 194 -9.19 5.86 -6.04
CA GLU A 194 -8.36 4.70 -6.42
C GLU A 194 -7.54 4.92 -7.69
N LYS A 195 -7.56 6.12 -8.25
CA LYS A 195 -6.83 6.48 -9.46
C LYS A 195 -5.85 7.61 -9.18
N LEU A 196 -4.64 7.43 -9.68
CA LEU A 196 -3.65 8.49 -9.81
C LEU A 196 -3.87 9.19 -11.15
N GLY A 197 -4.00 10.52 -11.12
CA GLY A 197 -4.25 11.34 -12.30
C GLY A 197 -3.02 11.56 -13.16
#